data_5c83e4b4990259e8eaf566869d1d4789
#
_entry.id   5c83e4b4990259e8eaf566869d1d4789
#
_cell.length_a   1.000
_cell.length_b   1.000
_cell.length_c   1.000
_cell.angle_alpha   90.00
_cell.angle_beta   90.00
_cell.angle_gamma   90.00
#
_symmetry.space_group_name_H-M   'P 1'
#
loop_
_entity.id
_entity.type
_entity.pdbx_description
1 polymer ?
#
loop_
_entity_poly.entity_id
_entity_poly.type
_entity_poly.pdbx_seq_one_letter_code
_entity_poly.pdbx_strand_id
1 'polypeptide(L)'
;LHLYRGDTAEILAWLESAPDENREFYILERFRYVTKVRVYLQQGKYEAAYNLLQQLLYYAKEMERTYIRIESTLLLAVTCYKMDRKEWQNLLQEAVSEAESYHFVRILTKEAGLWLPLLKKSREEIRWTDPHFHRQVLEEGKRMAQMYPGYLRTKAEGEVTLSDTARKILRM
;
A
#
# COMPACT_ATOMS: atom_id res chain seq x y z
N LEU A 1 8.56 -8.32 6.37
CA LEU A 1 8.94 -9.48 5.56
C LEU A 1 7.83 -10.52 5.51
N HIS A 2 7.28 -10.97 6.67
CA HIS A 2 6.21 -11.98 6.78
C HIS A 2 4.95 -11.62 5.98
N LEU A 3 4.57 -10.33 5.95
CA LEU A 3 3.43 -9.85 5.18
C LEU A 3 3.56 -10.17 3.68
N TYR A 4 4.75 -9.97 3.10
CA TYR A 4 5.01 -10.24 1.67
C TYR A 4 5.16 -11.74 1.38
N ARG A 5 5.49 -12.55 2.40
CA ARG A 5 5.55 -14.01 2.30
C ARG A 5 4.20 -14.68 2.50
N GLY A 6 3.22 -13.95 3.05
CA GLY A 6 1.91 -14.50 3.39
C GLY A 6 1.92 -15.39 4.64
N ASP A 7 2.88 -15.17 5.55
CA ASP A 7 3.04 -15.95 6.79
C ASP A 7 1.94 -15.57 7.79
N THR A 8 0.75 -16.11 7.62
CA THR A 8 -0.45 -15.72 8.37
C THR A 8 -0.30 -15.87 9.88
N ALA A 9 0.36 -16.93 10.35
CA ALA A 9 0.57 -17.17 11.78
C ALA A 9 1.41 -16.06 12.43
N GLU A 10 2.52 -15.67 11.79
CA GLU A 10 3.40 -14.60 12.25
C GLU A 10 2.70 -13.24 12.22
N ILE A 11 1.86 -13.00 11.20
CA ILE A 11 1.07 -11.77 11.10
C ILE A 11 0.05 -11.68 12.23
N LEU A 12 -0.64 -12.76 12.57
CA LEU A 12 -1.62 -12.80 13.67
C LEU A 12 -0.93 -12.62 15.02
N ALA A 13 0.17 -13.32 15.28
CA ALA A 13 0.97 -13.15 16.50
C ALA A 13 1.48 -11.70 16.67
N TRP A 14 1.91 -11.08 15.55
CA TRP A 14 2.32 -9.68 15.58
C TRP A 14 1.15 -8.74 15.90
N LEU A 15 -0.07 -9.01 15.38
CA LEU A 15 -1.25 -8.19 15.66
C LEU A 15 -1.64 -8.16 17.13
N GLU A 16 -1.40 -9.23 17.90
CA GLU A 16 -1.65 -9.27 19.34
C GLU A 16 -0.79 -8.26 20.11
N SER A 17 0.42 -7.99 19.61
CA SER A 17 1.36 -7.00 20.17
C SER A 17 1.28 -5.63 19.50
N ALA A 18 0.49 -5.48 18.45
CA ALA A 18 0.37 -4.23 17.70
C ALA A 18 -0.34 -3.15 18.54
N PRO A 19 0.01 -1.86 18.34
CA PRO A 19 -0.64 -0.79 19.06
C PRO A 19 -2.14 -0.75 18.72
N ASP A 20 -2.96 -0.48 19.76
CA ASP A 20 -4.41 -0.34 19.61
C ASP A 20 -4.73 1.10 19.21
N GLU A 21 -5.20 1.30 17.98
CA GLU A 21 -5.57 2.60 17.43
C GLU A 21 -6.83 3.21 18.09
N ASN A 22 -7.60 2.43 18.83
CA ASN A 22 -8.79 2.90 19.55
C ASN A 22 -8.45 3.44 20.94
N ARG A 23 -7.20 3.28 21.36
CA ARG A 23 -6.63 3.89 22.56
C ARG A 23 -5.90 5.18 22.21
N GLU A 24 -5.09 5.69 23.14
CA GLU A 24 -4.27 6.86 22.90
C GLU A 24 -3.28 6.62 21.75
N PHE A 25 -3.35 7.47 20.70
CA PHE A 25 -2.47 7.39 19.53
C PHE A 25 -1.06 7.80 19.92
N TYR A 26 -0.17 6.81 20.01
CA TYR A 26 1.19 7.02 20.46
C TYR A 26 2.14 7.26 19.29
N ILE A 27 2.66 8.45 19.21
CA ILE A 27 3.48 8.97 18.10
C ILE A 27 4.69 8.10 17.73
N LEU A 28 5.35 7.51 18.76
CA LEU A 28 6.51 6.66 18.55
C LEU A 28 6.17 5.35 17.87
N GLU A 29 4.90 4.95 17.91
CA GLU A 29 4.37 3.73 17.30
C GLU A 29 3.96 3.92 15.82
N ARG A 30 4.17 5.09 15.23
CA ARG A 30 3.71 5.42 13.87
C ARG A 30 4.07 4.37 12.81
N PHE A 31 5.27 3.81 12.88
CA PHE A 31 5.69 2.77 11.92
C PHE A 31 4.93 1.47 12.11
N ARG A 32 4.56 1.15 13.35
CA ARG A 32 3.72 0.00 13.68
C ARG A 32 2.29 0.21 13.19
N TYR A 33 1.72 1.43 13.31
CA TYR A 33 0.43 1.77 12.74
C TYR A 33 0.41 1.64 11.21
N VAL A 34 1.42 2.15 10.50
CA VAL A 34 1.53 1.99 9.05
C VAL A 34 1.66 0.51 8.67
N THR A 35 2.38 -0.29 9.45
CA THR A 35 2.43 -1.74 9.26
C THR A 35 1.07 -2.39 9.49
N LYS A 36 0.32 -1.95 10.50
CA LYS A 36 -1.04 -2.43 10.80
C LYS A 36 -2.02 -2.12 9.67
N VAL A 37 -1.91 -0.94 9.05
CA VAL A 37 -2.66 -0.60 7.83
C VAL A 37 -2.42 -1.64 6.73
N ARG A 38 -1.16 -2.01 6.47
CA ARG A 38 -0.84 -3.03 5.46
C ARG A 38 -1.43 -4.40 5.79
N VAL A 39 -1.44 -4.76 7.07
CA VAL A 39 -2.07 -6.01 7.52
C VAL A 39 -3.60 -5.95 7.33
N TYR A 40 -4.24 -4.84 7.66
CA TYR A 40 -5.67 -4.65 7.41
C TYR A 40 -6.02 -4.73 5.92
N LEU A 41 -5.21 -4.13 5.05
CA LEU A 41 -5.37 -4.23 3.61
C LEU A 41 -5.26 -5.69 3.14
N GLN A 42 -4.28 -6.45 3.63
CA GLN A 42 -4.13 -7.86 3.32
C GLN A 42 -5.33 -8.70 3.77
N GLN A 43 -5.89 -8.38 4.93
CA GLN A 43 -7.06 -9.07 5.48
C GLN A 43 -8.40 -8.62 4.87
N GLY A 44 -8.39 -7.65 3.94
CA GLY A 44 -9.61 -7.06 3.38
C GLY A 44 -10.40 -6.18 4.36
N LYS A 45 -9.81 -5.78 5.48
CA LYS A 45 -10.40 -4.89 6.49
C LYS A 45 -10.23 -3.42 6.07
N TYR A 46 -10.82 -3.06 4.93
CA TYR A 46 -10.58 -1.77 4.30
C TYR A 46 -11.09 -0.58 5.12
N GLU A 47 -12.23 -0.72 5.82
CA GLU A 47 -12.74 0.34 6.70
C GLU A 47 -11.80 0.60 7.89
N ALA A 48 -11.24 -0.45 8.51
CA ALA A 48 -10.27 -0.29 9.58
C ALA A 48 -8.98 0.36 9.08
N ALA A 49 -8.50 -0.05 7.90
CA ALA A 49 -7.36 0.58 7.23
C ALA A 49 -7.62 2.06 6.95
N TYR A 50 -8.80 2.39 6.42
CA TYR A 50 -9.22 3.76 6.13
C TYR A 50 -9.21 4.64 7.39
N ASN A 51 -9.86 4.18 8.46
CA ASN A 51 -9.95 4.93 9.70
C ASN A 51 -8.57 5.18 10.33
N LEU A 52 -7.70 4.16 10.35
CA LEU A 52 -6.35 4.31 10.87
C LEU A 52 -5.50 5.26 10.00
N LEU A 53 -5.68 5.22 8.68
CA LEU A 53 -5.01 6.16 7.76
C LEU A 53 -5.46 7.61 7.97
N GLN A 54 -6.75 7.85 8.26
CA GLN A 54 -7.24 9.19 8.60
C GLN A 54 -6.57 9.73 9.87
N GLN A 55 -6.39 8.89 10.90
CA GLN A 55 -5.67 9.29 12.12
C GLN A 55 -4.20 9.61 11.84
N LEU A 56 -3.52 8.77 11.03
CA LEU A 56 -2.13 8.99 10.62
C LEU A 56 -1.96 10.28 9.83
N LEU A 57 -2.89 10.56 8.91
CA LEU A 57 -2.87 11.79 8.10
C LEU A 57 -3.12 13.04 8.95
N TYR A 58 -4.10 13.00 9.85
CA TYR A 58 -4.35 14.08 10.79
C TYR A 58 -3.07 14.38 11.60
N TYR A 59 -2.48 13.35 12.20
CA TYR A 59 -1.23 13.47 12.92
C TYR A 59 -0.08 14.01 12.07
N ALA A 60 0.11 13.45 10.86
CA ALA A 60 1.19 13.87 9.96
C ALA A 60 1.07 15.32 9.54
N LYS A 61 -0.16 15.82 9.41
CA LYS A 61 -0.46 17.23 9.11
C LYS A 61 -0.15 18.15 10.30
N GLU A 62 -0.67 17.83 11.49
CA GLU A 62 -0.45 18.62 12.70
C GLU A 62 1.04 18.72 13.08
N MET A 63 1.80 17.66 12.86
CA MET A 63 3.22 17.58 13.22
C MET A 63 4.17 17.80 12.04
N GLU A 64 3.64 18.26 10.89
CA GLU A 64 4.42 18.53 9.67
C GLU A 64 5.31 17.36 9.22
N ARG A 65 4.81 16.11 9.35
CA ARG A 65 5.55 14.89 9.03
C ARG A 65 5.34 14.48 7.58
N THR A 66 6.00 15.16 6.66
CA THR A 66 5.84 14.98 5.20
C THR A 66 5.99 13.54 4.75
N TYR A 67 7.01 12.81 5.22
CA TYR A 67 7.21 11.41 4.83
C TYR A 67 5.98 10.53 5.18
N ILE A 68 5.45 10.66 6.40
CA ILE A 68 4.30 9.88 6.86
C ILE A 68 3.04 10.30 6.09
N ARG A 69 2.90 11.60 5.80
CA ARG A 69 1.78 12.14 5.03
C ARG A 69 1.74 11.50 3.65
N ILE A 70 2.84 11.53 2.89
CA ILE A 70 2.92 10.94 1.55
C ILE A 70 2.63 9.43 1.60
N GLU A 71 3.28 8.69 2.51
CA GLU A 71 3.08 7.24 2.64
C GLU A 71 1.62 6.91 2.98
N SER A 72 1.02 7.65 3.91
CA SER A 72 -0.39 7.45 4.31
C SER A 72 -1.36 7.83 3.21
N THR A 73 -1.12 8.93 2.48
CA THR A 73 -1.95 9.34 1.33
C THR A 73 -1.91 8.30 0.22
N LEU A 74 -0.73 7.75 -0.08
CA LEU A 74 -0.58 6.69 -1.07
C LEU A 74 -1.34 5.41 -0.69
N LEU A 75 -1.21 4.96 0.57
CA LEU A 75 -1.95 3.81 1.08
C LEU A 75 -3.46 4.08 1.14
N LEU A 76 -3.86 5.32 1.44
CA LEU A 76 -5.27 5.72 1.42
C LEU A 76 -5.84 5.67 0.00
N ALA A 77 -5.08 6.09 -1.02
CA ALA A 77 -5.49 5.94 -2.42
C ALA A 77 -5.77 4.47 -2.77
N VAL A 78 -4.88 3.56 -2.38
CA VAL A 78 -5.07 2.11 -2.57
C VAL A 78 -6.30 1.60 -1.81
N THR A 79 -6.50 2.06 -0.57
CA THR A 79 -7.65 1.68 0.26
C THR A 79 -8.96 2.14 -0.37
N CYS A 80 -9.04 3.42 -0.77
CA CYS A 80 -10.20 3.99 -1.45
C CYS A 80 -10.53 3.26 -2.75
N TYR A 81 -9.50 2.87 -3.53
CA TYR A 81 -9.71 2.05 -4.71
C TYR A 81 -10.37 0.70 -4.38
N LYS A 82 -9.91 0.03 -3.31
CA LYS A 82 -10.49 -1.26 -2.85
C LYS A 82 -11.92 -1.14 -2.31
N MET A 83 -12.31 0.08 -1.92
CA MET A 83 -13.65 0.42 -1.44
C MET A 83 -14.56 1.03 -2.53
N ASP A 84 -14.14 1.02 -3.79
CA ASP A 84 -14.82 1.67 -4.92
C ASP A 84 -15.13 3.17 -4.72
N ARG A 85 -14.31 3.84 -3.90
CA ARG A 85 -14.42 5.29 -3.65
C ARG A 85 -13.65 6.06 -4.71
N LYS A 86 -14.31 7.00 -5.37
CA LYS A 86 -13.76 7.73 -6.54
C LYS A 86 -12.56 8.63 -6.21
N GLU A 87 -12.43 9.08 -4.97
CA GLU A 87 -11.34 9.95 -4.50
C GLU A 87 -9.94 9.35 -4.61
N TRP A 88 -9.81 8.05 -4.86
CA TRP A 88 -8.51 7.38 -4.96
C TRP A 88 -7.59 8.00 -6.02
N GLN A 89 -8.15 8.53 -7.12
CA GLN A 89 -7.36 9.15 -8.20
C GLN A 89 -6.70 10.45 -7.74
N ASN A 90 -7.48 11.30 -7.05
CA ASN A 90 -6.97 12.56 -6.51
C ASN A 90 -5.91 12.31 -5.42
N LEU A 91 -6.16 11.34 -4.53
CA LEU A 91 -5.20 10.95 -3.50
C LEU A 91 -3.90 10.40 -4.09
N LEU A 92 -3.99 9.60 -5.16
CA LEU A 92 -2.81 9.08 -5.84
C LEU A 92 -2.00 10.22 -6.48
N GLN A 93 -2.67 11.16 -7.16
CA GLN A 93 -2.03 12.35 -7.72
C GLN A 93 -1.37 13.21 -6.63
N GLU A 94 -2.05 13.43 -5.52
CA GLU A 94 -1.52 14.18 -4.37
C GLU A 94 -0.24 13.54 -3.84
N ALA A 95 -0.27 12.23 -3.55
CA ALA A 95 0.89 11.49 -3.04
C ALA A 95 2.08 11.54 -4.01
N VAL A 96 1.82 11.39 -5.31
CA VAL A 96 2.86 11.43 -6.35
C VAL A 96 3.45 12.83 -6.47
N SER A 97 2.62 13.87 -6.55
CA SER A 97 3.08 15.26 -6.70
C SER A 97 3.89 15.71 -5.49
N GLU A 98 3.47 15.31 -4.29
CA GLU A 98 4.20 15.66 -3.07
C GLU A 98 5.52 14.88 -2.98
N ALA A 99 5.53 13.58 -3.30
CA ALA A 99 6.76 12.80 -3.35
C ALA A 99 7.76 13.35 -4.38
N GLU A 100 7.28 13.84 -5.52
CA GLU A 100 8.08 14.48 -6.55
C GLU A 100 8.73 15.77 -6.06
N SER A 101 7.97 16.63 -5.37
CA SER A 101 8.47 17.91 -4.84
C SER A 101 9.61 17.75 -3.84
N TYR A 102 9.65 16.62 -3.10
CA TYR A 102 10.71 16.31 -2.14
C TYR A 102 11.71 15.26 -2.66
N HIS A 103 11.60 14.82 -3.90
CA HIS A 103 12.43 13.75 -4.50
C HIS A 103 12.42 12.43 -3.69
N PHE A 104 11.28 12.08 -3.11
CA PHE A 104 11.11 10.87 -2.29
C PHE A 104 10.76 9.65 -3.14
N VAL A 105 11.69 9.21 -4.00
CA VAL A 105 11.52 8.04 -4.87
C VAL A 105 11.12 6.78 -4.09
N ARG A 106 11.79 6.52 -2.96
CA ARG A 106 11.63 5.27 -2.21
C ARG A 106 10.23 5.08 -1.62
N ILE A 107 9.51 6.14 -1.27
CA ILE A 107 8.15 6.03 -0.76
C ILE A 107 7.24 5.39 -1.81
N LEU A 108 7.34 5.87 -3.05
CA LEU A 108 6.54 5.38 -4.16
C LEU A 108 6.96 3.97 -4.57
N THR A 109 8.26 3.73 -4.72
CA THR A 109 8.79 2.44 -5.20
C THR A 109 8.56 1.30 -4.23
N LYS A 110 8.59 1.55 -2.93
CA LYS A 110 8.33 0.55 -1.88
C LYS A 110 6.91 -0.05 -1.98
N GLU A 111 5.93 0.75 -2.34
CA GLU A 111 4.52 0.34 -2.46
C GLU A 111 4.10 0.12 -3.93
N ALA A 112 5.06 0.06 -4.84
CA ALA A 112 4.79 0.00 -6.28
C ALA A 112 3.93 -1.19 -6.71
N GLY A 113 4.06 -2.33 -6.04
CA GLY A 113 3.21 -3.50 -6.27
C GLY A 113 1.71 -3.24 -6.02
N LEU A 114 1.37 -2.23 -5.22
CA LEU A 114 -0.01 -1.87 -4.88
C LEU A 114 -0.59 -0.82 -5.81
N TRP A 115 0.15 0.22 -6.13
CA TRP A 115 -0.40 1.38 -6.84
C TRP A 115 -0.09 1.42 -8.34
N LEU A 116 1.03 0.85 -8.81
CA LEU A 116 1.32 0.81 -10.26
C LEU A 116 0.20 0.16 -11.09
N PRO A 117 -0.46 -0.93 -10.63
CA PRO A 117 -1.60 -1.49 -11.33
C PRO A 117 -2.78 -0.51 -11.48
N LEU A 118 -2.91 0.46 -10.57
CA LEU A 118 -3.98 1.44 -10.61
C LEU A 118 -3.81 2.44 -11.74
N LEU A 119 -2.58 2.71 -12.21
CA LEU A 119 -2.34 3.60 -13.35
C LEU A 119 -3.09 3.15 -14.62
N LYS A 120 -3.19 1.83 -14.83
CA LYS A 120 -3.93 1.27 -15.98
C LYS A 120 -5.45 1.41 -15.84
N LYS A 121 -5.94 1.70 -14.64
CA LYS A 121 -7.38 1.81 -14.31
C LYS A 121 -7.79 3.25 -14.08
N SER A 122 -6.83 4.15 -14.01
CA SER A 122 -7.10 5.58 -13.90
C SER A 122 -7.72 6.11 -15.19
N ARG A 123 -8.78 6.91 -15.06
CA ARG A 123 -9.39 7.63 -16.19
C ARG A 123 -8.55 8.83 -16.62
N GLU A 124 -7.78 9.38 -15.69
CA GLU A 124 -6.87 10.51 -15.90
C GLU A 124 -5.45 10.04 -15.70
N GLU A 125 -4.54 10.46 -16.57
CA GLU A 125 -3.12 10.20 -16.40
C GLU A 125 -2.58 10.97 -15.20
N ILE A 126 -1.73 10.32 -14.40
CA ILE A 126 -0.99 10.98 -13.35
C ILE A 126 -0.06 12.02 -13.98
N ARG A 127 -0.15 13.24 -13.52
CA ARG A 127 0.66 14.36 -13.99
C ARG A 127 1.99 14.35 -13.24
N TRP A 128 3.07 14.32 -14.01
CA TRP A 128 4.44 14.43 -13.53
C TRP A 128 5.02 15.76 -14.01
N THR A 129 5.74 16.44 -13.16
CA THR A 129 6.40 17.71 -13.50
C THR A 129 7.88 17.51 -13.81
N ASP A 130 8.51 16.47 -13.24
CA ASP A 130 9.89 16.07 -13.51
C ASP A 130 9.96 14.74 -14.27
N PRO A 131 10.31 14.76 -15.57
CA PRO A 131 10.44 13.54 -16.37
C PRO A 131 11.54 12.58 -15.86
N HIS A 132 12.58 13.09 -15.19
CA HIS A 132 13.65 12.26 -14.64
C HIS A 132 13.14 11.50 -13.42
N PHE A 133 12.50 12.18 -12.49
CA PHE A 133 11.86 11.57 -11.32
C PHE A 133 10.83 10.52 -11.74
N HIS A 134 9.96 10.85 -12.70
CA HIS A 134 8.96 9.92 -13.26
C HIS A 134 9.61 8.63 -13.77
N ARG A 135 10.65 8.75 -14.61
CA ARG A 135 11.36 7.59 -15.16
C ARG A 135 11.96 6.73 -14.04
N GLN A 136 12.65 7.36 -13.10
CA GLN A 136 13.26 6.68 -11.96
C GLN A 136 12.24 5.92 -11.14
N VAL A 137 11.12 6.56 -10.79
CA VAL A 137 10.04 5.92 -10.02
C VAL A 137 9.46 4.72 -10.77
N LEU A 138 9.23 4.83 -12.08
CA LEU A 138 8.67 3.72 -12.85
C LEU A 138 9.66 2.56 -13.00
N GLU A 139 10.93 2.82 -13.26
CA GLU A 139 11.96 1.78 -13.43
C GLU A 139 12.22 1.04 -12.11
N GLU A 140 12.51 1.78 -11.04
CA GLU A 140 12.72 1.19 -9.72
C GLU A 140 11.44 0.54 -9.17
N GLY A 141 10.29 1.17 -9.37
CA GLY A 141 8.99 0.66 -8.95
C GLY A 141 8.65 -0.67 -9.60
N LYS A 142 8.87 -0.83 -10.91
CA LYS A 142 8.67 -2.10 -11.62
C LYS A 142 9.58 -3.18 -11.06
N ARG A 143 10.86 -2.86 -10.80
CA ARG A 143 11.81 -3.79 -10.20
C ARG A 143 11.36 -4.23 -8.81
N MET A 144 10.96 -3.28 -7.97
CA MET A 144 10.47 -3.56 -6.62
C MET A 144 9.18 -4.39 -6.64
N ALA A 145 8.25 -4.10 -7.55
CA ALA A 145 7.01 -4.85 -7.69
C ALA A 145 7.25 -6.31 -8.16
N GLN A 146 8.31 -6.57 -8.90
CA GLN A 146 8.71 -7.94 -9.27
C GLN A 146 9.30 -8.70 -8.08
N MET A 147 10.14 -8.04 -7.26
CA MET A 147 10.76 -8.64 -6.08
C MET A 147 9.76 -8.82 -4.93
N TYR A 148 8.86 -7.88 -4.78
CA TYR A 148 7.85 -7.82 -3.74
C TYR A 148 6.48 -7.61 -4.36
N PRO A 149 5.90 -8.65 -5.00
CA PRO A 149 4.55 -8.56 -5.54
C PRO A 149 3.59 -8.15 -4.43
N GLY A 150 2.62 -7.32 -4.78
CA GLY A 150 1.68 -6.77 -3.80
C GLY A 150 1.04 -7.86 -2.95
N TYR A 151 1.00 -7.67 -1.65
CA TYR A 151 0.39 -8.59 -0.69
C TYR A 151 -1.15 -8.60 -0.75
N LEU A 152 -1.74 -7.72 -1.54
CA LEU A 152 -3.19 -7.66 -1.80
C LEU A 152 -3.56 -8.64 -2.92
N ARG A 153 -3.70 -9.91 -2.57
CA ARG A 153 -4.25 -10.91 -3.50
C ARG A 153 -5.77 -10.83 -3.46
N THR A 154 -6.41 -10.78 -4.63
CA THR A 154 -7.85 -11.00 -4.73
C THR A 154 -8.13 -12.50 -4.56
N LYS A 155 -9.28 -12.88 -3.96
CA LYS A 155 -9.67 -14.30 -3.84
C LYS A 155 -9.63 -15.04 -5.19
N ALA A 156 -9.94 -14.36 -6.29
CA ALA A 156 -9.89 -14.91 -7.64
C ALA A 156 -8.47 -15.21 -8.13
N GLU A 157 -7.47 -14.44 -7.70
CA GLU A 157 -6.06 -14.68 -8.07
C GLU A 157 -5.45 -15.84 -7.26
N GLY A 158 -5.99 -16.14 -6.08
CA GLY A 158 -5.57 -17.27 -5.23
C GLY A 158 -6.04 -18.65 -5.74
N GLU A 159 -7.16 -18.68 -6.48
CA GLU A 159 -7.71 -19.93 -7.03
C GLU A 159 -7.07 -20.33 -8.37
N VAL A 160 -6.39 -19.44 -9.07
CA VAL A 160 -5.87 -19.68 -10.44
C VAL A 160 -4.42 -20.16 -10.48
N THR A 161 -3.68 -20.11 -9.38
CA THR A 161 -2.26 -20.52 -9.36
C THR A 161 -2.02 -21.90 -8.72
N LEU A 162 -2.84 -22.89 -9.03
CA LEU A 162 -2.32 -24.24 -9.11
C LEU A 162 -1.43 -24.27 -10.36
N SER A 163 -0.11 -24.38 -10.15
CA SER A 163 0.83 -24.53 -11.26
C SER A 163 0.34 -25.68 -12.17
N ASP A 164 0.60 -25.60 -13.47
CA ASP A 164 0.24 -26.67 -14.41
C ASP A 164 0.81 -28.04 -13.97
N THR A 165 1.87 -28.02 -13.19
CA THR A 165 2.44 -29.20 -12.53
C THR A 165 1.51 -29.77 -11.45
N ALA A 166 0.88 -28.95 -10.63
CA ALA A 166 -0.08 -29.39 -9.61
C ALA A 166 -1.38 -29.90 -10.23
N ARG A 167 -1.83 -29.31 -11.36
CA ARG A 167 -2.98 -29.84 -12.13
C ARG A 167 -2.70 -31.19 -12.78
N LYS A 168 -1.46 -31.45 -13.22
CA LYS A 168 -1.06 -32.75 -13.76
C LYS A 168 -1.04 -33.82 -12.69
N ILE A 169 -0.61 -33.52 -11.46
CA ILE A 169 -0.58 -34.45 -10.33
C ILE A 169 -1.99 -34.85 -9.89
N LEU A 170 -2.96 -33.93 -9.94
CA LEU A 170 -4.35 -34.19 -9.55
C LEU A 170 -5.17 -35.00 -10.61
N ARG A 171 -4.62 -35.19 -11.81
CA ARG A 171 -5.25 -35.98 -12.88
C ARG A 171 -4.66 -37.38 -13.06
N MET A 172 -3.68 -37.75 -12.24
CA MET A 172 -3.12 -39.11 -12.15
C MET A 172 -3.76 -39.88 -11.00
#